data_9c86d1d8978a9b529a5823a1670c392b
#
_entry.id   9c86d1d8978a9b529a5823a1670c392b
#
_cell.length_a   1.000
_cell.length_b   1.000
_cell.length_c   1.000
_cell.angle_alpha   90.00
_cell.angle_beta   90.00
_cell.angle_gamma   90.00
#
_symmetry.space_group_name_H-M   'P 1'
#
loop_
_entity.id
_entity.type
_entity.pdbx_description
1 polymer ?
#
loop_
_entity_poly.entity_id
_entity_poly.type
_entity_poly.pdbx_seq_one_letter_code
_entity_poly.pdbx_strand_id
1 'polypeptide(L)'
;MTELTETLELKLVEPNAHKHRKLCETKQVYQDALEAAFNANCTTQSAANDVVVNYDLSGYAKNALKKYVPQLCGGSYDAKELHDDHPVRFTNEGPKLDHKPQNAIEWYVQIPHHDDYHLWLPATPNPEQREWLEALHAGDAKMGECRLFTRDGEWYFHIVATRDVEERETSSAATPIRVDIGEASLLTVCHRDESDSPTAPN
;
A
#
# COMPACT_ATOMS: atom_id res chain seq x y z
N MET A 1 22.84 1.01 -8.26
CA MET A 1 21.49 1.60 -8.05
C MET A 1 20.71 0.62 -7.20
N THR A 2 20.17 1.09 -6.10
CA THR A 2 19.35 0.28 -5.18
C THR A 2 17.90 0.68 -5.36
N GLU A 3 17.00 -0.29 -5.39
CA GLU A 3 15.57 -0.05 -5.50
C GLU A 3 14.99 0.28 -4.10
N LEU A 4 14.38 1.45 -3.97
CA LEU A 4 13.69 1.88 -2.75
C LEU A 4 12.18 1.73 -2.96
N THR A 5 11.52 0.97 -2.07
CA THR A 5 10.08 0.78 -2.09
C THR A 5 9.45 1.36 -0.83
N GLU A 6 8.38 2.12 -1.00
CA GLU A 6 7.62 2.73 0.09
C GLU A 6 6.12 2.55 -0.11
N THR A 7 5.38 2.52 1.00
CA THR A 7 3.92 2.52 0.98
C THR A 7 3.41 3.87 1.42
N LEU A 8 2.81 4.60 0.49
CA LEU A 8 2.20 5.90 0.74
C LEU A 8 0.79 5.71 1.25
N GLU A 9 0.48 6.17 2.46
CA GLU A 9 -0.88 6.21 2.99
C GLU A 9 -1.49 7.60 2.74
N LEU A 10 -2.37 7.70 1.77
CA LEU A 10 -3.05 8.94 1.43
C LEU A 10 -4.42 9.00 2.11
N LYS A 11 -4.64 10.03 2.92
CA LYS A 11 -5.98 10.34 3.41
C LYS A 11 -6.81 10.95 2.29
N LEU A 12 -7.96 10.35 1.98
CA LEU A 12 -8.90 10.89 1.00
C LEU A 12 -9.77 11.96 1.67
N VAL A 13 -10.05 13.02 0.92
CA VAL A 13 -11.03 14.01 1.36
C VAL A 13 -12.41 13.36 1.42
N GLU A 14 -13.19 13.72 2.42
CA GLU A 14 -14.52 13.18 2.64
C GLU A 14 -15.34 13.17 1.33
N PRO A 15 -15.72 11.97 0.83
CA PRO A 15 -16.46 11.87 -0.41
C PRO A 15 -17.89 12.35 -0.21
N ASN A 16 -18.48 12.97 -1.24
CA ASN A 16 -19.91 13.26 -1.22
C ASN A 16 -20.73 11.95 -1.12
N ALA A 17 -22.02 12.07 -0.73
CA ALA A 17 -22.89 10.92 -0.46
C ALA A 17 -22.95 9.91 -1.62
N HIS A 18 -22.87 10.36 -2.88
CA HIS A 18 -22.86 9.47 -4.04
C HIS A 18 -21.56 8.65 -4.12
N LYS A 19 -20.41 9.30 -4.02
CA LYS A 19 -19.09 8.63 -4.06
C LYS A 19 -18.92 7.72 -2.84
N HIS A 20 -19.32 8.19 -1.65
CA HIS A 20 -19.27 7.37 -0.44
C HIS A 20 -20.03 6.07 -0.61
N ARG A 21 -21.28 6.12 -1.11
CA ARG A 21 -22.08 4.93 -1.38
C ARG A 21 -21.36 3.99 -2.36
N LYS A 22 -20.76 4.52 -3.43
CA LYS A 22 -20.03 3.72 -4.42
C LYS A 22 -18.75 3.07 -3.86
N LEU A 23 -18.05 3.74 -2.97
CA LEU A 23 -16.91 3.15 -2.26
C LEU A 23 -17.34 2.02 -1.31
N CYS A 24 -18.43 2.23 -0.57
CA CYS A 24 -19.02 1.19 0.28
C CYS A 24 -19.49 -0.02 -0.53
N GLU A 25 -20.12 0.21 -1.69
CA GLU A 25 -20.54 -0.84 -2.62
C GLU A 25 -19.33 -1.64 -3.13
N THR A 26 -18.26 -0.97 -3.57
CA THR A 26 -17.01 -1.63 -3.99
C THR A 26 -16.42 -2.49 -2.87
N LYS A 27 -16.35 -1.93 -1.64
CA LYS A 27 -15.81 -2.63 -0.47
C LYS A 27 -16.62 -3.88 -0.14
N GLN A 28 -17.97 -3.76 -0.12
CA GLN A 28 -18.85 -4.88 0.18
C GLN A 28 -18.73 -5.99 -0.86
N VAL A 29 -18.83 -5.65 -2.15
CA VAL A 29 -18.72 -6.65 -3.22
C VAL A 29 -17.33 -7.32 -3.23
N TYR A 30 -16.28 -6.56 -2.91
CA TYR A 30 -14.94 -7.13 -2.77
C TYR A 30 -14.85 -8.11 -1.61
N GLN A 31 -15.43 -7.77 -0.46
CA GLN A 31 -15.45 -8.63 0.73
C GLN A 31 -16.23 -9.92 0.46
N ASP A 32 -17.41 -9.80 -0.18
CA ASP A 32 -18.24 -10.96 -0.55
C ASP A 32 -17.50 -11.90 -1.51
N ALA A 33 -16.78 -11.34 -2.49
CA ALA A 33 -15.98 -12.12 -3.44
C ALA A 33 -14.78 -12.81 -2.78
N LEU A 34 -14.12 -12.11 -1.86
CA LEU A 34 -13.00 -12.64 -1.08
C LEU A 34 -13.45 -13.80 -0.19
N GLU A 35 -14.53 -13.61 0.55
CA GLU A 35 -15.10 -14.63 1.44
C GLU A 35 -15.56 -15.88 0.66
N ALA A 36 -16.25 -15.69 -0.45
CA ALA A 36 -16.68 -16.81 -1.29
C ALA A 36 -15.51 -17.62 -1.83
N ALA A 37 -14.44 -16.95 -2.30
CA ALA A 37 -13.27 -17.62 -2.83
C ALA A 37 -12.41 -18.29 -1.71
N PHE A 38 -12.36 -17.69 -0.53
CA PHE A 38 -11.70 -18.25 0.64
C PHE A 38 -12.43 -19.51 1.14
N ASN A 39 -13.77 -19.44 1.31
CA ASN A 39 -14.60 -20.57 1.73
C ASN A 39 -14.59 -21.73 0.73
N ALA A 40 -14.40 -21.43 -0.56
CA ALA A 40 -14.17 -22.43 -1.60
C ALA A 40 -12.76 -23.02 -1.57
N ASN A 41 -11.90 -22.58 -0.64
CA ASN A 41 -10.50 -23.00 -0.49
C ASN A 41 -9.70 -22.90 -1.82
N CYS A 42 -9.77 -21.73 -2.47
CA CYS A 42 -9.13 -21.48 -3.76
C CYS A 42 -7.61 -21.34 -3.61
N THR A 43 -6.86 -22.43 -3.64
CA THR A 43 -5.39 -22.44 -3.49
C THR A 43 -4.62 -22.10 -4.78
N THR A 44 -5.31 -21.87 -5.89
CA THR A 44 -4.73 -21.47 -7.18
C THR A 44 -5.42 -20.26 -7.77
N GLN A 45 -4.69 -19.49 -8.60
CA GLN A 45 -5.27 -18.31 -9.27
C GLN A 45 -6.43 -18.67 -10.23
N SER A 46 -6.37 -19.85 -10.84
CA SER A 46 -7.45 -20.34 -11.72
C SER A 46 -8.72 -20.59 -10.92
N ALA A 47 -8.63 -21.33 -9.80
CA ALA A 47 -9.78 -21.59 -8.93
C ALA A 47 -10.37 -20.28 -8.37
N ALA A 48 -9.54 -19.35 -7.93
CA ALA A 48 -9.98 -18.05 -7.47
C ALA A 48 -10.67 -17.25 -8.59
N ASN A 49 -10.16 -17.32 -9.83
CA ASN A 49 -10.79 -16.66 -10.98
C ASN A 49 -12.22 -17.16 -11.23
N ASP A 50 -12.44 -18.47 -11.16
CA ASP A 50 -13.76 -19.07 -11.44
C ASP A 50 -14.85 -18.58 -10.46
N VAL A 51 -14.46 -18.22 -9.25
CA VAL A 51 -15.33 -17.61 -8.26
C VAL A 51 -15.46 -16.10 -8.49
N VAL A 52 -14.35 -15.39 -8.54
CA VAL A 52 -14.28 -13.92 -8.52
C VAL A 52 -14.89 -13.28 -9.78
N VAL A 53 -14.85 -13.98 -10.92
CA VAL A 53 -15.41 -13.47 -12.19
C VAL A 53 -16.90 -13.13 -12.10
N ASN A 54 -17.64 -13.77 -11.19
CA ASN A 54 -19.08 -13.59 -11.04
C ASN A 54 -19.48 -12.33 -10.23
N TYR A 55 -18.53 -11.62 -9.67
CA TYR A 55 -18.78 -10.41 -8.86
C TYR A 55 -18.61 -9.15 -9.70
N ASP A 56 -19.43 -8.13 -9.41
CA ASP A 56 -19.36 -6.83 -10.10
C ASP A 56 -18.25 -5.95 -9.52
N LEU A 57 -17.02 -6.28 -9.89
CA LEU A 57 -15.79 -5.59 -9.54
C LEU A 57 -15.03 -5.20 -10.80
N SER A 58 -14.21 -4.16 -10.70
CA SER A 58 -13.27 -3.84 -11.79
C SER A 58 -12.32 -5.01 -12.06
N GLY A 59 -11.89 -5.17 -13.31
CA GLY A 59 -10.90 -6.18 -13.70
C GLY A 59 -9.61 -6.09 -12.88
N TYR A 60 -9.25 -4.90 -12.43
CA TYR A 60 -8.07 -4.64 -11.60
C TYR A 60 -8.23 -5.20 -10.16
N ALA A 61 -9.42 -5.06 -9.56
CA ALA A 61 -9.72 -5.64 -8.27
C ALA A 61 -9.83 -7.18 -8.37
N LYS A 62 -10.49 -7.70 -9.41
CA LYS A 62 -10.56 -9.14 -9.70
C LYS A 62 -9.16 -9.74 -9.86
N ASN A 63 -8.27 -9.08 -10.60
CA ASN A 63 -6.89 -9.52 -10.80
C ASN A 63 -6.07 -9.51 -9.50
N ALA A 64 -6.29 -8.54 -8.62
CA ALA A 64 -5.65 -8.51 -7.31
C ALA A 64 -6.18 -9.65 -6.42
N LEU A 65 -7.50 -9.89 -6.37
CA LEU A 65 -8.09 -11.00 -5.62
C LEU A 65 -7.58 -12.36 -6.06
N LYS A 66 -7.48 -12.60 -7.37
CA LYS A 66 -6.95 -13.87 -7.92
C LYS A 66 -5.52 -14.17 -7.44
N LYS A 67 -4.72 -13.15 -7.18
CA LYS A 67 -3.36 -13.31 -6.64
C LYS A 67 -3.35 -13.46 -5.12
N TYR A 68 -4.28 -12.76 -4.45
CA TYR A 68 -4.31 -12.67 -2.99
C TYR A 68 -4.94 -13.90 -2.34
N VAL A 69 -6.07 -14.39 -2.84
CA VAL A 69 -6.80 -15.52 -2.24
C VAL A 69 -5.95 -16.79 -2.11
N PRO A 70 -5.17 -17.23 -3.12
CA PRO A 70 -4.30 -18.38 -2.98
C PRO A 70 -3.22 -18.24 -1.90
N GLN A 71 -2.77 -17.02 -1.63
CA GLN A 71 -1.81 -16.73 -0.55
C GLN A 71 -2.47 -16.90 0.84
N LEU A 72 -3.75 -16.53 0.96
CA LEU A 72 -4.52 -16.75 2.18
C LEU A 72 -4.82 -18.24 2.42
N CYS A 73 -5.24 -18.96 1.38
CA CYS A 73 -5.62 -20.37 1.48
C CYS A 73 -4.42 -21.32 1.59
N GLY A 74 -3.27 -20.98 1.00
CA GLY A 74 -2.09 -21.85 0.89
C GLY A 74 -0.86 -21.39 1.68
N GLY A 75 -0.94 -20.26 2.37
CA GLY A 75 0.17 -19.65 3.09
C GLY A 75 0.33 -20.16 4.52
N SER A 76 1.40 -19.71 5.18
CA SER A 76 1.64 -19.91 6.63
C SER A 76 0.59 -19.26 7.54
N TYR A 77 -0.33 -18.53 6.98
CA TYR A 77 -1.51 -18.03 7.66
C TYR A 77 -2.51 -19.18 7.77
N ASP A 78 -2.53 -19.80 8.96
CA ASP A 78 -3.63 -20.68 9.37
C ASP A 78 -4.86 -19.80 9.66
N ALA A 79 -5.27 -19.05 8.63
CA ALA A 79 -6.44 -18.18 8.70
C ALA A 79 -7.68 -19.08 8.69
N LYS A 80 -8.12 -19.47 9.89
CA LYS A 80 -9.37 -20.22 10.07
C LYS A 80 -10.58 -19.37 9.76
N GLU A 81 -10.43 -18.05 9.87
CA GLU A 81 -11.49 -17.07 9.67
C GLU A 81 -10.93 -15.82 8.99
N LEU A 82 -11.67 -15.27 8.05
CA LEU A 82 -11.39 -13.96 7.49
C LEU A 82 -11.85 -12.86 8.45
N HIS A 83 -11.05 -11.81 8.56
CA HIS A 83 -11.50 -10.59 9.24
C HIS A 83 -12.51 -9.84 8.36
N ASP A 84 -13.48 -9.20 8.98
CA ASP A 84 -14.57 -8.49 8.27
C ASP A 84 -14.13 -7.24 7.50
N ASP A 85 -12.85 -6.84 7.59
CA ASP A 85 -12.37 -5.56 7.08
C ASP A 85 -11.05 -5.67 6.28
N HIS A 86 -11.08 -6.50 5.24
CA HIS A 86 -9.95 -6.54 4.30
C HIS A 86 -9.95 -5.31 3.39
N PRO A 87 -8.78 -4.68 3.15
CA PRO A 87 -8.68 -3.60 2.19
C PRO A 87 -8.99 -4.09 0.77
N VAL A 88 -9.71 -3.28 0.00
CA VAL A 88 -9.89 -3.52 -1.43
C VAL A 88 -8.56 -3.34 -2.14
N ARG A 89 -8.06 -4.37 -2.79
CA ARG A 89 -6.77 -4.37 -3.50
C ARG A 89 -6.99 -4.15 -4.98
N PHE A 90 -6.08 -3.42 -5.60
CA PHE A 90 -6.04 -3.18 -7.03
C PHE A 90 -4.64 -3.46 -7.57
N THR A 91 -4.55 -4.00 -8.77
CA THR A 91 -3.27 -4.05 -9.50
C THR A 91 -2.83 -2.63 -9.88
N ASN A 92 -1.54 -2.45 -10.10
CA ASN A 92 -0.90 -1.17 -10.42
C ASN A 92 -1.48 -0.43 -11.64
N GLU A 93 -2.12 -1.14 -12.56
CA GLU A 93 -2.68 -0.56 -13.79
C GLU A 93 -4.06 0.08 -13.60
N GLY A 94 -4.74 -0.23 -12.47
CA GLY A 94 -6.11 0.20 -12.23
C GLY A 94 -6.24 1.64 -11.77
N PRO A 95 -5.68 1.98 -10.60
CA PRO A 95 -5.70 3.33 -10.07
C PRO A 95 -4.83 4.28 -10.90
N LYS A 96 -5.21 5.56 -10.91
CA LYS A 96 -4.42 6.62 -11.55
C LYS A 96 -4.28 7.82 -10.62
N LEU A 97 -3.22 8.57 -10.81
CA LEU A 97 -2.99 9.84 -10.15
C LEU A 97 -3.23 10.99 -11.13
N ASP A 98 -3.77 12.08 -10.65
CA ASP A 98 -3.91 13.32 -11.38
C ASP A 98 -3.47 14.50 -10.50
N HIS A 99 -2.67 15.40 -11.06
CA HIS A 99 -2.16 16.58 -10.38
C HIS A 99 -2.75 17.84 -10.99
N LYS A 100 -3.48 18.61 -10.18
CA LYS A 100 -4.16 19.86 -10.57
C LYS A 100 -3.69 21.03 -9.71
N PRO A 101 -2.52 21.61 -9.99
CA PRO A 101 -1.90 22.64 -9.15
C PRO A 101 -2.73 23.92 -9.03
N GLN A 102 -3.74 24.14 -9.90
CA GLN A 102 -4.65 25.27 -9.84
C GLN A 102 -5.79 25.10 -8.82
N ASN A 103 -5.97 23.89 -8.27
CA ASN A 103 -7.02 23.60 -7.32
C ASN A 103 -6.53 23.78 -5.88
N ALA A 104 -7.43 24.05 -4.93
CA ALA A 104 -7.11 24.11 -3.50
C ALA A 104 -6.58 22.76 -2.97
N ILE A 105 -7.04 21.65 -3.56
CA ILE A 105 -6.47 20.31 -3.36
C ILE A 105 -5.92 19.89 -4.70
N GLU A 106 -4.62 19.65 -4.74
CA GLU A 106 -3.89 19.47 -5.99
C GLU A 106 -3.90 18.00 -6.46
N TRP A 107 -3.92 17.05 -5.53
CA TRP A 107 -3.79 15.62 -5.83
C TRP A 107 -5.12 14.90 -5.83
N TYR A 108 -5.33 14.08 -6.85
CA TYR A 108 -6.51 13.26 -7.04
C TYR A 108 -6.12 11.81 -7.33
N VAL A 109 -6.88 10.89 -6.74
CA VAL A 109 -6.75 9.46 -7.00
C VAL A 109 -7.98 8.99 -7.75
N GLN A 110 -7.77 8.29 -8.87
CA GLN A 110 -8.80 7.55 -9.57
C GLN A 110 -8.88 6.14 -8.99
N ILE A 111 -10.05 5.76 -8.50
CA ILE A 111 -10.32 4.45 -7.93
C ILE A 111 -11.29 3.71 -8.86
N PRO A 112 -10.89 2.54 -9.41
CA PRO A 112 -11.78 1.73 -10.22
C PRO A 112 -12.93 1.15 -9.38
N HIS A 113 -14.18 1.37 -9.80
CA HIS A 113 -15.36 0.85 -9.13
C HIS A 113 -15.83 -0.46 -9.79
N HIS A 114 -16.20 -0.40 -11.04
CA HIS A 114 -16.47 -1.56 -11.90
C HIS A 114 -15.94 -1.24 -13.32
N ASP A 115 -16.07 -2.11 -14.31
CA ASP A 115 -15.29 -2.07 -15.53
C ASP A 115 -15.27 -0.67 -16.16
N ASP A 116 -16.17 0.04 -16.50
CA ASP A 116 -16.07 1.36 -17.16
C ASP A 116 -16.33 2.56 -16.21
N TYR A 117 -16.41 2.33 -14.91
CA TYR A 117 -16.74 3.37 -13.95
C TYR A 117 -15.66 3.59 -12.91
N HIS A 118 -15.16 4.82 -12.85
CA HIS A 118 -14.10 5.23 -11.95
C HIS A 118 -14.51 6.41 -11.07
N LEU A 119 -14.02 6.40 -9.83
CA LEU A 119 -14.23 7.47 -8.87
C LEU A 119 -12.99 8.32 -8.74
N TRP A 120 -13.09 9.61 -9.00
CA TRP A 120 -12.01 10.56 -8.71
C TRP A 120 -12.21 11.16 -7.32
N LEU A 121 -11.22 11.01 -6.45
CA LEU A 121 -11.24 11.50 -5.07
C LEU A 121 -10.01 12.37 -4.81
N PRO A 122 -10.21 13.57 -4.20
CA PRO A 122 -9.09 14.38 -3.76
C PRO A 122 -8.37 13.71 -2.59
N ALA A 123 -7.04 13.84 -2.53
CA ALA A 123 -6.21 13.33 -1.47
C ALA A 123 -5.35 14.44 -0.85
N THR A 124 -5.04 14.33 0.43
CA THR A 124 -4.23 15.29 1.16
C THR A 124 -2.90 14.68 1.59
N PRO A 125 -1.90 14.63 0.70
CA PRO A 125 -0.58 14.10 1.03
C PRO A 125 0.19 15.04 1.96
N ASN A 126 1.02 14.47 2.85
CA ASN A 126 2.03 15.20 3.58
C ASN A 126 3.23 15.56 2.67
N PRO A 127 4.22 16.36 3.13
CA PRO A 127 5.35 16.79 2.29
C PRO A 127 6.17 15.62 1.71
N GLU A 128 6.44 14.57 2.48
CA GLU A 128 7.21 13.39 2.02
C GLU A 128 6.44 12.60 0.97
N GLN A 129 5.14 12.43 1.17
CA GLN A 129 4.27 11.77 0.20
C GLN A 129 4.14 12.56 -1.11
N ARG A 130 4.19 13.91 -1.05
CA ARG A 130 4.17 14.76 -2.26
C ARG A 130 5.36 14.46 -3.16
N GLU A 131 6.55 14.34 -2.60
CA GLU A 131 7.77 14.01 -3.36
C GLU A 131 7.62 12.70 -4.14
N TRP A 132 7.06 11.69 -3.50
CA TRP A 132 6.77 10.42 -4.14
C TRP A 132 5.66 10.50 -5.19
N LEU A 133 4.60 11.27 -4.94
CA LEU A 133 3.52 11.47 -5.90
C LEU A 133 4.00 12.24 -7.14
N GLU A 134 4.87 13.22 -6.97
CA GLU A 134 5.53 13.94 -8.05
C GLU A 134 6.40 12.98 -8.89
N ALA A 135 7.19 12.14 -8.24
CA ALA A 135 8.01 11.13 -8.92
C ALA A 135 7.14 10.10 -9.69
N LEU A 136 6.03 9.64 -9.10
CA LEU A 136 5.07 8.76 -9.77
C LEU A 136 4.41 9.44 -10.97
N HIS A 137 4.05 10.71 -10.84
CA HIS A 137 3.40 11.48 -11.91
C HIS A 137 4.37 11.79 -13.05
N ALA A 138 5.64 12.07 -12.74
CA ALA A 138 6.72 12.28 -13.70
C ALA A 138 7.18 10.98 -14.41
N GLY A 139 6.88 9.82 -13.84
CA GLY A 139 7.37 8.52 -14.34
C GLY A 139 8.74 8.11 -13.79
N ASP A 140 9.27 8.84 -12.82
CA ASP A 140 10.54 8.56 -12.12
C ASP A 140 10.39 7.49 -11.01
N ALA A 141 9.16 7.19 -10.63
CA ALA A 141 8.79 6.09 -9.75
C ALA A 141 7.72 5.20 -10.40
N LYS A 142 7.66 3.95 -9.98
CA LYS A 142 6.69 2.95 -10.47
C LYS A 142 5.62 2.74 -9.40
N MET A 143 4.36 2.73 -9.82
CA MET A 143 3.23 2.35 -8.98
C MET A 143 3.12 0.84 -8.91
N GLY A 144 3.03 0.30 -7.69
CA GLY A 144 2.74 -1.09 -7.41
C GLY A 144 1.28 -1.34 -7.06
N GLU A 145 1.03 -2.35 -6.21
CA GLU A 145 -0.31 -2.65 -5.69
C GLU A 145 -0.87 -1.44 -4.92
N CYS A 146 -2.16 -1.19 -5.11
CA CYS A 146 -2.89 -0.17 -4.37
C CYS A 146 -3.97 -0.80 -3.50
N ARG A 147 -4.33 -0.12 -2.38
CA ARG A 147 -5.35 -0.59 -1.44
C ARG A 147 -6.25 0.55 -0.99
N LEU A 148 -7.55 0.28 -0.95
CA LEU A 148 -8.56 1.18 -0.42
C LEU A 148 -9.13 0.58 0.86
N PHE A 149 -9.23 1.38 1.92
CA PHE A 149 -9.80 0.94 3.20
C PHE A 149 -10.38 2.11 3.99
N THR A 150 -11.07 1.77 5.07
CA THR A 150 -11.59 2.74 6.04
C THR A 150 -10.90 2.55 7.39
N ARG A 151 -10.64 3.67 8.07
CA ARG A 151 -10.16 3.68 9.46
C ARG A 151 -10.84 4.86 10.18
N ASP A 152 -11.48 4.58 11.30
CA ASP A 152 -12.22 5.57 12.10
C ASP A 152 -13.28 6.37 11.29
N GLY A 153 -13.92 5.70 10.32
CA GLY A 153 -14.93 6.30 9.44
C GLY A 153 -14.36 7.13 8.28
N GLU A 154 -13.05 7.26 8.16
CA GLU A 154 -12.37 7.99 7.09
C GLU A 154 -11.81 7.04 6.03
N TRP A 155 -11.72 7.49 4.79
CA TRP A 155 -11.19 6.73 3.67
C TRP A 155 -9.70 7.00 3.45
N TYR A 156 -8.95 5.92 3.28
CA TYR A 156 -7.52 5.93 3.00
C TYR A 156 -7.21 5.15 1.74
N PHE A 157 -6.18 5.58 1.05
CA PHE A 157 -5.68 4.91 -0.13
C PHE A 157 -4.17 4.69 -0.02
N HIS A 158 -3.76 3.43 -0.01
CA HIS A 158 -2.35 3.06 -0.05
C HIS A 158 -1.87 2.90 -1.49
N ILE A 159 -0.68 3.39 -1.75
CA ILE A 159 0.05 3.18 -2.99
C ILE A 159 1.42 2.62 -2.64
N VAL A 160 1.75 1.44 -3.13
CA VAL A 160 3.13 0.96 -3.10
C VAL A 160 3.87 1.67 -4.23
N ALA A 161 4.91 2.41 -3.89
CA ALA A 161 5.73 3.15 -4.85
C ALA A 161 7.17 2.66 -4.80
N THR A 162 7.81 2.53 -5.95
CA THR A 162 9.18 2.05 -6.06
C THR A 162 9.97 2.95 -7.01
N ARG A 163 11.16 3.37 -6.59
CA ARG A 163 12.09 4.14 -7.43
C ARG A 163 13.53 3.67 -7.27
N ASP A 164 14.32 3.86 -8.31
CA ASP A 164 15.76 3.64 -8.24
C ASP A 164 16.43 4.82 -7.52
N VAL A 165 17.29 4.53 -6.56
CA VAL A 165 18.10 5.53 -5.84
C VAL A 165 19.58 5.23 -6.01
N GLU A 166 20.38 6.28 -6.10
CA GLU A 166 21.83 6.12 -6.05
C GLU A 166 22.27 5.75 -4.63
N GLU A 167 23.06 4.70 -4.50
CA GLU A 167 23.70 4.38 -3.23
C GLU A 167 24.62 5.54 -2.85
N ARG A 168 24.39 6.13 -1.69
CA ARG A 168 25.39 7.00 -1.10
C ARG A 168 26.55 6.13 -0.65
N GLU A 169 27.70 6.30 -1.26
CA GLU A 169 28.94 5.75 -0.73
C GLU A 169 29.11 6.28 0.70
N THR A 170 29.08 5.38 1.67
CA THR A 170 29.49 5.71 3.04
C THR A 170 30.94 6.15 2.96
N SER A 171 31.23 7.40 3.33
CA SER A 171 32.60 7.85 3.41
C SER A 171 33.39 6.91 4.34
N SER A 172 34.60 6.52 3.97
CA SER A 172 35.45 5.67 4.78
C SER A 172 35.75 6.25 6.18
N ALA A 173 35.37 7.50 6.43
CA ALA A 173 35.45 8.22 7.70
C ALA A 173 34.11 8.18 8.51
N ALA A 174 33.07 7.52 8.03
CA ALA A 174 31.83 7.45 8.77
C ALA A 174 31.96 6.51 9.96
N THR A 175 31.76 7.03 11.16
CA THR A 175 31.69 6.21 12.38
C THR A 175 30.46 5.33 12.35
N PRO A 176 30.57 4.01 12.46
CA PRO A 176 29.42 3.12 12.43
C PRO A 176 28.53 3.37 13.65
N ILE A 177 27.25 3.65 13.41
CA ILE A 177 26.24 3.75 14.44
C ILE A 177 25.52 2.40 14.50
N ARG A 178 25.49 1.78 15.67
CA ARG A 178 24.69 0.57 15.89
C ARG A 178 23.31 0.98 16.39
N VAL A 179 22.27 0.55 15.68
CA VAL A 179 20.88 0.79 16.03
C VAL A 179 20.27 -0.55 16.44
N ASP A 180 19.70 -0.62 17.63
CA ASP A 180 18.95 -1.77 18.12
C ASP A 180 17.46 -1.38 18.31
N ILE A 181 16.55 -2.21 17.82
CA ILE A 181 15.12 -2.02 17.91
C ILE A 181 14.59 -3.10 18.85
N GLY A 182 14.19 -2.72 20.06
CA GLY A 182 13.73 -3.65 21.09
C GLY A 182 12.28 -3.41 21.53
N GLU A 183 11.67 -4.41 22.17
CA GLU A 183 10.30 -4.31 22.68
C GLU A 183 10.12 -3.25 23.78
N ALA A 184 11.16 -2.98 24.57
CA ALA A 184 11.13 -2.02 25.69
C ALA A 184 11.51 -0.59 25.27
N SER A 185 12.22 -0.44 24.15
CA SER A 185 12.63 0.84 23.59
C SER A 185 12.54 0.77 22.08
N LEU A 186 11.79 1.68 21.48
CA LEU A 186 11.54 1.69 20.05
C LEU A 186 12.82 1.79 19.23
N LEU A 187 13.84 2.48 19.76
CA LEU A 187 15.12 2.69 19.13
C LEU A 187 16.21 2.92 20.18
N THR A 188 17.29 2.15 20.12
CA THR A 188 18.52 2.42 20.89
C THR A 188 19.65 2.70 19.92
N VAL A 189 20.28 3.86 20.05
CA VAL A 189 21.42 4.28 19.22
C VAL A 189 22.67 4.33 20.09
N CYS A 190 23.68 3.53 19.74
CA CYS A 190 24.98 3.52 20.42
C CYS A 190 26.04 4.12 19.49
N HIS A 191 26.71 5.16 19.96
CA HIS A 191 27.87 5.74 19.34
C HIS A 191 29.13 5.25 20.09
N ARG A 192 30.13 4.75 19.39
CA ARG A 192 31.41 4.35 19.98
C ARG A 192 32.40 5.48 19.80
N ASP A 193 32.72 6.18 20.88
CA ASP A 193 33.84 7.11 20.86
C ASP A 193 35.18 6.32 20.92
N GLU A 194 36.08 6.64 20.01
CA GLU A 194 37.41 6.00 19.92
C GLU A 194 38.34 6.29 21.12
N SER A 195 37.88 7.02 22.15
CA SER A 195 38.68 7.44 23.29
C SER A 195 38.87 6.39 24.39
N ASP A 196 38.14 5.25 24.36
CA ASP A 196 38.30 4.18 25.34
C ASP A 196 39.20 3.05 24.82
N SER A 197 40.47 3.32 24.70
CA SER A 197 41.50 2.26 24.72
C SER A 197 41.67 1.79 26.16
N PRO A 198 41.44 0.50 26.49
CA PRO A 198 41.71 0.00 27.82
C PRO A 198 43.21 0.08 28.09
N THR A 199 43.63 0.94 29.01
CA THR A 199 44.97 0.92 29.58
C THR A 199 45.14 -0.43 30.27
N ALA A 200 46.09 -1.23 29.78
CA ALA A 200 46.43 -2.50 30.42
C ALA A 200 46.97 -2.21 31.84
N PRO A 201 46.56 -2.95 32.88
CA PRO A 201 47.14 -2.84 34.20
C PRO A 201 48.55 -3.45 34.20
N ASN A 202 49.50 -2.71 34.77
CA ASN A 202 50.82 -3.20 35.13
C ASN A 202 50.76 -4.28 36.19
#